data_2af36a8536099e095e2912a365ea7e18
#
_entry.id   2af36a8536099e095e2912a365ea7e18
#
_cell.length_a   1.000
_cell.length_b   1.000
_cell.length_c   1.000
_cell.angle_alpha   90.00
_cell.angle_beta   90.00
_cell.angle_gamma   90.00
#
_symmetry.space_group_name_H-M   'P 1'
#
loop_
_entity.id
_entity.type
_entity.pdbx_description
1 polymer ?
#
loop_
_entity_poly.entity_id
_entity_poly.type
_entity_poly.pdbx_seq_one_letter_code
_entity_poly.pdbx_strand_id
1 'polypeptide(L)'
;LVVASKLNYVEEGLKLKSNLLSHFKNLMQRLQEHNYTTYQHSIRVGSLLAELGFRLGFSIEKIETLYLVGILHDIGKIKVSNDILNKKGKLTHREWEELKRHVQYGVELLNDLPISDEVVEAISGHHENEDGSGYPYGLDSNTISLYAKMVRIVDSYDAMIDNRPYRNGLSKETAIQELQKGAGKIYEPHLVHSFCQMITNR
;
A
#
# COMPACT_ATOMS: atom_id res chain seq x y z
N LEU A 1 19.84 7.46 5.84
CA LEU A 1 20.33 8.36 4.78
C LEU A 1 19.50 8.22 3.49
N VAL A 2 19.26 7.03 2.98
CA VAL A 2 18.47 6.79 1.73
C VAL A 2 17.00 7.22 1.86
N VAL A 3 16.39 7.09 3.04
CA VAL A 3 14.98 7.50 3.29
C VAL A 3 14.86 9.03 3.36
N ALA A 4 15.80 9.72 3.97
CA ALA A 4 15.80 11.18 4.04
C ALA A 4 16.02 11.83 2.67
N SER A 5 16.90 11.26 1.83
CA SER A 5 17.10 11.76 0.47
C SER A 5 15.88 11.54 -0.45
N LYS A 6 15.15 10.43 -0.29
CA LYS A 6 13.91 10.16 -1.05
C LYS A 6 12.75 11.05 -0.61
N LEU A 7 12.66 11.39 0.68
CA LEU A 7 11.69 12.40 1.17
C LEU A 7 11.99 13.80 0.60
N ASN A 8 13.26 14.16 0.48
CA ASN A 8 13.64 15.42 -0.15
C ASN A 8 13.25 15.47 -1.64
N TYR A 9 13.31 14.35 -2.37
CA TYR A 9 12.84 14.28 -3.76
C TYR A 9 11.32 14.50 -3.87
N VAL A 10 10.54 13.94 -2.94
CA VAL A 10 9.09 14.21 -2.85
C VAL A 10 8.81 15.68 -2.50
N GLU A 11 9.70 16.32 -1.72
CA GLU A 11 9.58 17.74 -1.39
C GLU A 11 9.76 18.69 -2.59
N GLU A 12 10.64 18.35 -3.52
CA GLU A 12 10.91 19.17 -4.71
C GLU A 12 9.92 18.91 -5.86
N GLY A 13 9.46 17.69 -6.05
CA GLY A 13 8.60 17.28 -7.16
C GLY A 13 7.12 17.58 -6.95
N LEU A 14 6.61 17.34 -5.76
CA LEU A 14 5.24 17.69 -5.44
C LEU A 14 5.19 19.20 -5.20
N LYS A 15 4.64 19.99 -6.11
CA LYS A 15 4.22 21.40 -5.90
C LYS A 15 3.13 21.49 -4.82
N LEU A 16 3.28 20.68 -3.76
CA LEU A 16 2.39 20.66 -2.62
C LEU A 16 2.65 21.92 -1.81
N LYS A 17 1.57 22.66 -1.51
CA LYS A 17 1.63 23.76 -0.55
C LYS A 17 2.28 23.23 0.73
N SER A 18 3.17 23.99 1.36
CA SER A 18 3.92 23.61 2.57
C SER A 18 3.05 22.95 3.67
N ASN A 19 1.77 23.34 3.74
CA ASN A 19 0.78 22.80 4.67
C ASN A 19 0.44 21.33 4.38
N LEU A 20 0.34 20.90 3.12
CA LEU A 20 0.00 19.51 2.77
C LEU A 20 1.12 18.55 3.15
N LEU A 21 2.37 18.93 2.89
CA LEU A 21 3.53 18.14 3.28
C LEU A 21 3.62 17.98 4.81
N SER A 22 3.33 19.05 5.56
CA SER A 22 3.31 19.00 7.02
C SER A 22 2.21 18.06 7.55
N HIS A 23 1.04 18.02 6.91
CA HIS A 23 -0.03 17.07 7.25
C HIS A 23 0.38 15.61 7.01
N PHE A 24 1.00 15.31 5.85
CA PHE A 24 1.49 13.97 5.59
C PHE A 24 2.59 13.54 6.56
N LYS A 25 3.54 14.42 6.88
CA LYS A 25 4.56 14.15 7.90
C LYS A 25 3.93 13.85 9.26
N ASN A 26 2.93 14.62 9.67
CA ASN A 26 2.19 14.38 10.92
C ASN A 26 1.45 13.03 10.90
N LEU A 27 0.74 12.71 9.82
CA LEU A 27 0.05 11.42 9.69
C LEU A 27 1.03 10.26 9.75
N MET A 28 2.14 10.33 9.04
CA MET A 28 3.17 9.28 9.05
C MET A 28 3.86 9.16 10.41
N GLN A 29 4.10 10.27 11.11
CA GLN A 29 4.60 10.25 12.48
C GLN A 29 3.61 9.57 13.43
N ARG A 30 2.32 9.90 13.35
CA ARG A 30 1.28 9.26 14.16
C ARG A 30 1.19 7.76 13.87
N LEU A 31 1.31 7.34 12.61
CA LEU A 31 1.35 5.91 12.25
C LEU A 31 2.59 5.24 12.85
N GLN A 32 3.76 5.89 12.79
CA GLN A 32 5.00 5.39 13.36
C GLN A 32 4.89 5.20 14.89
N GLU A 33 4.31 6.18 15.60
CA GLU A 33 4.11 6.13 17.05
C GLU A 33 3.05 5.09 17.43
N HIS A 34 1.99 4.96 16.61
CA HIS A 34 0.91 4.00 16.86
C HIS A 34 1.34 2.56 16.57
N ASN A 35 1.91 2.30 15.39
CA ASN A 35 2.37 0.96 14.98
C ASN A 35 3.57 1.04 14.04
N TYR A 36 4.76 0.87 14.60
CA TYR A 36 6.02 1.00 13.87
C TYR A 36 6.16 -0.02 12.73
N THR A 37 5.63 -1.24 12.90
CA THR A 37 5.66 -2.28 11.85
C THR A 37 4.85 -1.85 10.62
N THR A 38 3.64 -1.33 10.82
CA THR A 38 2.82 -0.80 9.73
C THR A 38 3.50 0.39 9.05
N TYR A 39 4.08 1.32 9.82
CA TYR A 39 4.85 2.43 9.25
C TYR A 39 5.99 1.96 8.34
N GLN A 40 6.82 1.02 8.81
CA GLN A 40 7.93 0.49 8.00
C GLN A 40 7.43 -0.21 6.74
N HIS A 41 6.37 -1.01 6.84
CA HIS A 41 5.69 -1.64 5.72
C HIS A 41 5.24 -0.60 4.68
N SER A 42 4.54 0.45 5.09
CA SER A 42 4.09 1.52 4.19
C SER A 42 5.24 2.18 3.43
N ILE A 43 6.36 2.45 4.10
CA ILE A 43 7.56 3.01 3.44
C ILE A 43 8.13 2.04 2.39
N ARG A 44 8.20 0.72 2.68
CA ARG A 44 8.67 -0.28 1.72
C ARG A 44 7.73 -0.38 0.52
N VAL A 45 6.42 -0.45 0.77
CA VAL A 45 5.39 -0.49 -0.29
C VAL A 45 5.48 0.74 -1.19
N GLY A 46 5.58 1.95 -0.62
CA GLY A 46 5.78 3.17 -1.40
C GLY A 46 7.02 3.12 -2.29
N SER A 47 8.15 2.65 -1.76
CA SER A 47 9.40 2.52 -2.51
C SER A 47 9.31 1.50 -3.66
N LEU A 48 8.63 0.36 -3.42
CA LEU A 48 8.40 -0.67 -4.43
C LEU A 48 7.46 -0.20 -5.55
N LEU A 49 6.40 0.54 -5.20
CA LEU A 49 5.46 1.12 -6.15
C LEU A 49 6.14 2.15 -7.06
N ALA A 50 6.96 3.04 -6.48
CA ALA A 50 7.72 4.00 -7.27
C ALA A 50 8.67 3.31 -8.25
N GLU A 51 9.35 2.24 -7.83
CA GLU A 51 10.21 1.46 -8.72
C GLU A 51 9.41 0.75 -9.82
N LEU A 52 8.25 0.16 -9.48
CA LEU A 52 7.37 -0.45 -10.47
C LEU A 52 6.88 0.58 -11.49
N GLY A 53 6.45 1.76 -11.06
CA GLY A 53 6.05 2.86 -11.93
C GLY A 53 7.18 3.30 -12.87
N PHE A 54 8.40 3.41 -12.35
CA PHE A 54 9.59 3.71 -13.18
C PHE A 54 9.81 2.65 -14.26
N ARG A 55 9.72 1.37 -13.92
CA ARG A 55 9.88 0.25 -14.86
C ARG A 55 8.79 0.18 -15.93
N LEU A 56 7.58 0.62 -15.56
CA LEU A 56 6.46 0.73 -16.49
C LEU A 56 6.51 1.99 -17.36
N GLY A 57 7.54 2.82 -17.21
CA GLY A 57 7.72 4.04 -18.02
C GLY A 57 6.78 5.18 -17.65
N PHE A 58 6.30 5.23 -16.42
CA PHE A 58 5.44 6.32 -15.96
C PHE A 58 6.21 7.64 -15.85
N SER A 59 5.50 8.76 -15.99
CA SER A 59 6.06 10.08 -15.75
C SER A 59 6.46 10.26 -14.28
N ILE A 60 7.35 11.21 -14.01
CA ILE A 60 7.81 11.50 -12.64
C ILE A 60 6.64 11.78 -11.72
N GLU A 61 5.66 12.57 -12.18
CA GLU A 61 4.46 12.93 -11.39
C GLU A 61 3.64 11.68 -11.00
N LYS A 62 3.51 10.72 -11.92
CA LYS A 62 2.82 9.45 -11.63
C LYS A 62 3.61 8.56 -10.67
N ILE A 63 4.94 8.57 -10.77
CA ILE A 63 5.82 7.84 -9.85
C ILE A 63 5.71 8.43 -8.43
N GLU A 64 5.70 9.75 -8.31
CA GLU A 64 5.51 10.45 -7.03
C GLU A 64 4.14 10.13 -6.43
N THR A 65 3.09 10.12 -7.26
CA THR A 65 1.73 9.74 -6.84
C THR A 65 1.70 8.28 -6.34
N LEU A 66 2.33 7.35 -7.05
CA LEU A 66 2.44 5.95 -6.62
C LEU A 66 3.18 5.80 -5.29
N TYR A 67 4.28 6.54 -5.11
CA TYR A 67 4.97 6.57 -3.82
C TYR A 67 4.05 7.06 -2.71
N LEU A 68 3.34 8.17 -2.95
CA LEU A 68 2.39 8.74 -1.98
C LEU A 68 1.27 7.75 -1.64
N VAL A 69 0.66 7.12 -2.64
CA VAL A 69 -0.35 6.08 -2.43
C VAL A 69 0.21 4.95 -1.54
N GLY A 70 1.42 4.49 -1.84
CA GLY A 70 2.04 3.40 -1.08
C GLY A 70 2.32 3.74 0.37
N ILE A 71 2.75 4.96 0.69
CA ILE A 71 2.98 5.36 2.09
C ILE A 71 1.68 5.63 2.86
N LEU A 72 0.57 5.91 2.16
CA LEU A 72 -0.71 6.28 2.77
C LEU A 72 -1.76 5.15 2.74
N HIS A 73 -1.58 4.07 1.96
CA HIS A 73 -2.61 3.04 1.78
C HIS A 73 -3.15 2.49 3.11
N ASP A 74 -2.28 2.33 4.07
CA ASP A 74 -2.57 1.77 5.41
C ASP A 74 -2.73 2.83 6.51
N ILE A 75 -2.80 4.13 6.18
CA ILE A 75 -2.83 5.22 7.16
C ILE A 75 -4.01 5.11 8.13
N GLY A 76 -5.12 4.54 7.70
CA GLY A 76 -6.29 4.32 8.54
C GLY A 76 -6.07 3.35 9.69
N LYS A 77 -5.00 2.56 9.69
CA LYS A 77 -4.62 1.68 10.80
C LYS A 77 -4.29 2.45 12.09
N ILE A 78 -4.07 3.76 12.01
CA ILE A 78 -4.00 4.64 13.20
C ILE A 78 -5.26 4.53 14.08
N LYS A 79 -6.44 4.27 13.47
CA LYS A 79 -7.71 4.14 14.19
C LYS A 79 -8.00 2.68 14.64
N VAL A 80 -7.21 1.70 14.23
CA VAL A 80 -7.37 0.28 14.61
C VAL A 80 -6.54 -0.01 15.85
N SER A 81 -7.12 -0.72 16.83
CA SER A 81 -6.41 -1.07 18.07
C SER A 81 -5.15 -1.90 17.81
N ASN A 82 -4.09 -1.59 18.55
CA ASN A 82 -2.85 -2.38 18.55
C ASN A 82 -3.04 -3.83 19.01
N ASP A 83 -4.08 -4.12 19.81
CA ASP A 83 -4.43 -5.50 20.18
C ASP A 83 -4.85 -6.32 18.96
N ILE A 84 -5.47 -5.68 17.96
CA ILE A 84 -5.84 -6.29 16.67
C ILE A 84 -4.61 -6.36 15.75
N LEU A 85 -3.89 -5.24 15.58
CA LEU A 85 -2.76 -5.14 14.66
C LEU A 85 -1.60 -6.09 15.03
N ASN A 86 -1.36 -6.28 16.33
CA ASN A 86 -0.24 -7.07 16.86
C ASN A 86 -0.68 -8.46 17.37
N LYS A 87 -1.92 -8.87 17.10
CA LYS A 87 -2.45 -10.13 17.62
C LYS A 87 -1.65 -11.33 17.13
N LYS A 88 -1.17 -12.14 18.08
CA LYS A 88 -0.49 -13.41 17.79
C LYS A 88 -1.53 -14.50 17.54
N GLY A 89 -1.94 -14.71 16.32
CA GLY A 89 -2.90 -15.74 15.97
C GLY A 89 -4.01 -15.23 15.05
N LYS A 90 -5.03 -16.06 14.83
CA LYS A 90 -6.14 -15.70 13.94
C LYS A 90 -7.02 -14.62 14.59
N LEU A 91 -7.41 -13.64 13.80
CA LEU A 91 -8.43 -12.68 14.19
C LEU A 91 -9.79 -13.38 14.26
N THR A 92 -10.61 -13.00 15.24
CA THR A 92 -12.04 -13.34 15.26
C THR A 92 -12.75 -12.63 14.11
N HIS A 93 -13.95 -13.06 13.77
CA HIS A 93 -14.74 -12.37 12.72
C HIS A 93 -14.94 -10.88 13.03
N ARG A 94 -15.25 -10.52 14.28
CA ARG A 94 -15.42 -9.12 14.69
C ARG A 94 -14.13 -8.30 14.57
N GLU A 95 -13.00 -8.87 14.96
CA GLU A 95 -11.69 -8.19 14.82
C GLU A 95 -11.29 -8.03 13.35
N TRP A 96 -11.63 -9.01 12.51
CA TRP A 96 -11.40 -8.93 11.08
C TRP A 96 -12.26 -7.83 10.43
N GLU A 97 -13.54 -7.73 10.78
CA GLU A 97 -14.39 -6.64 10.32
C GLU A 97 -13.85 -5.27 10.77
N GLU A 98 -13.39 -5.15 12.01
CA GLU A 98 -12.76 -3.92 12.49
C GLU A 98 -11.46 -3.60 11.75
N LEU A 99 -10.61 -4.61 11.47
CA LEU A 99 -9.39 -4.40 10.69
C LEU A 99 -9.70 -3.89 9.28
N LYS A 100 -10.69 -4.45 8.59
CA LYS A 100 -11.07 -3.99 7.23
C LYS A 100 -11.48 -2.51 7.18
N ARG A 101 -11.97 -1.96 8.28
CA ARG A 101 -12.37 -0.55 8.36
C ARG A 101 -11.21 0.43 8.20
N HIS A 102 -9.94 -0.05 8.30
CA HIS A 102 -8.79 0.84 8.05
C HIS A 102 -8.85 1.50 6.67
N VAL A 103 -9.43 0.84 5.66
CA VAL A 103 -9.63 1.41 4.32
C VAL A 103 -10.48 2.68 4.41
N GLN A 104 -11.65 2.57 5.04
CA GLN A 104 -12.55 3.70 5.24
C GLN A 104 -11.94 4.78 6.13
N TYR A 105 -11.30 4.37 7.23
CA TYR A 105 -10.59 5.30 8.13
C TYR A 105 -9.46 6.06 7.40
N GLY A 106 -8.77 5.40 6.45
CA GLY A 106 -7.76 6.05 5.62
C GLY A 106 -8.36 7.14 4.75
N VAL A 107 -9.45 6.84 4.04
CA VAL A 107 -10.17 7.83 3.24
C VAL A 107 -10.66 9.02 4.10
N GLU A 108 -11.25 8.74 5.27
CA GLU A 108 -11.70 9.78 6.20
C GLU A 108 -10.56 10.71 6.67
N LEU A 109 -9.37 10.15 6.96
CA LEU A 109 -8.21 10.93 7.40
C LEU A 109 -7.65 11.85 6.30
N LEU A 110 -7.94 11.55 5.05
CA LEU A 110 -7.44 12.27 3.88
C LEU A 110 -8.47 13.20 3.25
N ASN A 111 -9.75 13.10 3.64
CA ASN A 111 -10.88 13.77 2.99
C ASN A 111 -10.77 15.31 2.95
N ASP A 112 -10.16 15.90 3.98
CA ASP A 112 -10.00 17.35 4.08
C ASP A 112 -8.67 17.86 3.47
N LEU A 113 -7.88 16.96 2.88
CA LEU A 113 -6.60 17.31 2.26
C LEU A 113 -6.77 17.51 0.75
N PRO A 114 -6.09 18.48 0.14
CA PRO A 114 -6.13 18.72 -1.29
C PRO A 114 -5.26 17.68 -2.04
N ILE A 115 -5.70 16.43 -2.03
CA ILE A 115 -5.12 15.30 -2.76
C ILE A 115 -6.00 14.93 -3.95
N SER A 116 -5.41 14.28 -4.96
CA SER A 116 -6.16 13.88 -6.15
C SER A 116 -7.10 12.70 -5.87
N ASP A 117 -8.20 12.65 -6.62
CA ASP A 117 -9.16 11.53 -6.57
C ASP A 117 -8.47 10.19 -6.84
N GLU A 118 -7.48 10.15 -7.73
CA GLU A 118 -6.67 8.94 -8.01
C GLU A 118 -6.01 8.35 -6.75
N VAL A 119 -5.51 9.20 -5.83
CA VAL A 119 -4.93 8.75 -4.56
C VAL A 119 -6.00 8.17 -3.66
N VAL A 120 -7.14 8.85 -3.55
CA VAL A 120 -8.27 8.39 -2.72
C VAL A 120 -8.84 7.08 -3.25
N GLU A 121 -9.05 6.96 -4.56
CA GLU A 121 -9.50 5.72 -5.22
C GLU A 121 -8.53 4.57 -4.99
N ALA A 122 -7.22 4.82 -5.11
CA ALA A 122 -6.22 3.80 -4.87
C ALA A 122 -6.25 3.29 -3.42
N ILE A 123 -6.36 4.22 -2.45
CA ILE A 123 -6.44 3.87 -1.02
C ILE A 123 -7.75 3.15 -0.71
N SER A 124 -8.88 3.58 -1.29
CA SER A 124 -10.17 2.96 -1.04
C SER A 124 -10.29 1.55 -1.63
N GLY A 125 -9.58 1.26 -2.74
CA GLY A 125 -9.66 0.00 -3.48
C GLY A 125 -8.47 -0.95 -3.33
N HIS A 126 -7.47 -0.67 -2.50
CA HIS A 126 -6.23 -1.45 -2.46
C HIS A 126 -6.38 -2.89 -1.95
N HIS A 127 -7.53 -3.26 -1.41
CA HIS A 127 -7.87 -4.64 -1.03
C HIS A 127 -8.94 -5.26 -1.94
N GLU A 128 -9.30 -4.60 -3.04
CA GLU A 128 -10.15 -5.22 -4.06
C GLU A 128 -9.36 -6.30 -4.83
N ASN A 129 -10.09 -7.28 -5.36
CA ASN A 129 -9.55 -8.38 -6.15
C ASN A 129 -10.12 -8.35 -7.56
N GLU A 130 -9.37 -8.80 -8.57
CA GLU A 130 -9.79 -8.84 -9.97
C GLU A 130 -11.15 -9.57 -10.18
N ASP A 131 -11.45 -10.56 -9.34
CA ASP A 131 -12.68 -11.36 -9.42
C ASP A 131 -13.87 -10.81 -8.60
N GLY A 132 -13.72 -9.61 -8.00
CA GLY A 132 -14.75 -9.00 -7.16
C GLY A 132 -14.88 -9.59 -5.75
N SER A 133 -14.01 -10.51 -5.36
CA SER A 133 -14.03 -11.12 -4.01
C SER A 133 -13.34 -10.27 -2.94
N GLY A 134 -12.87 -9.08 -3.30
CA GLY A 134 -12.16 -8.14 -2.42
C GLY A 134 -13.08 -7.35 -1.49
N TYR A 135 -12.53 -6.33 -0.85
CA TYR A 135 -13.26 -5.42 0.02
C TYR A 135 -12.70 -4.00 -0.10
N PRO A 136 -13.43 -2.96 0.31
CA PRO A 136 -14.73 -2.97 0.99
C PRO A 136 -15.95 -3.04 0.04
N TYR A 137 -15.79 -2.81 -1.26
CA TYR A 137 -16.91 -2.62 -2.19
C TYR A 137 -17.20 -3.83 -3.08
N GLY A 138 -16.28 -4.80 -3.18
CA GLY A 138 -16.39 -5.93 -4.11
C GLY A 138 -16.31 -5.50 -5.58
N LEU A 139 -15.43 -4.55 -5.89
CA LEU A 139 -15.24 -4.05 -7.25
C LEU A 139 -14.60 -5.12 -8.15
N ASP A 140 -15.07 -5.17 -9.39
CA ASP A 140 -14.47 -6.04 -10.42
C ASP A 140 -13.27 -5.37 -11.11
N SER A 141 -12.57 -6.14 -11.94
CA SER A 141 -11.36 -5.71 -12.63
C SER A 141 -11.54 -4.45 -13.48
N ASN A 142 -12.73 -4.17 -14.00
CA ASN A 142 -12.98 -3.01 -14.86
C ASN A 142 -13.13 -1.72 -14.05
N THR A 143 -13.51 -1.86 -12.78
CA THR A 143 -13.83 -0.74 -11.88
C THR A 143 -12.69 -0.38 -10.95
N ILE A 144 -11.81 -1.34 -10.61
CA ILE A 144 -10.64 -1.10 -9.76
C ILE A 144 -9.65 -0.18 -10.48
N SER A 145 -9.25 0.93 -9.82
CA SER A 145 -8.25 1.85 -10.38
C SER A 145 -6.88 1.17 -10.57
N LEU A 146 -6.12 1.62 -11.56
CA LEU A 146 -4.79 1.07 -11.87
C LEU A 146 -3.87 1.10 -10.63
N TYR A 147 -3.87 2.19 -9.89
CA TYR A 147 -3.02 2.33 -8.71
C TYR A 147 -3.44 1.40 -7.58
N ALA A 148 -4.75 1.17 -7.38
CA ALA A 148 -5.23 0.17 -6.42
C ALA A 148 -4.74 -1.24 -6.77
N LYS A 149 -4.80 -1.64 -8.05
CA LYS A 149 -4.25 -2.93 -8.54
C LYS A 149 -2.76 -3.05 -8.27
N MET A 150 -2.00 -1.98 -8.51
CA MET A 150 -0.56 -1.97 -8.24
C MET A 150 -0.27 -2.10 -6.74
N VAL A 151 -0.98 -1.35 -5.90
CA VAL A 151 -0.85 -1.48 -4.42
C VAL A 151 -1.16 -2.90 -3.98
N ARG A 152 -2.26 -3.48 -4.49
CA ARG A 152 -2.69 -4.84 -4.13
C ARG A 152 -1.60 -5.89 -4.28
N ILE A 153 -0.82 -5.81 -5.36
CA ILE A 153 0.29 -6.71 -5.66
C ILE A 153 1.47 -6.45 -4.73
N VAL A 154 1.88 -5.18 -4.62
CA VAL A 154 3.07 -4.78 -3.87
C VAL A 154 2.88 -4.98 -2.37
N ASP A 155 1.72 -4.62 -1.83
CA ASP A 155 1.31 -4.85 -0.45
C ASP A 155 1.34 -6.35 -0.11
N SER A 156 0.72 -7.18 -0.95
CA SER A 156 0.73 -8.64 -0.76
C SER A 156 2.15 -9.20 -0.76
N TYR A 157 3.00 -8.74 -1.66
CA TYR A 157 4.40 -9.16 -1.71
C TYR A 157 5.15 -8.80 -0.44
N ASP A 158 5.10 -7.52 -0.03
CA ASP A 158 5.80 -7.06 1.17
C ASP A 158 5.29 -7.79 2.42
N ALA A 159 3.96 -7.97 2.54
CA ALA A 159 3.37 -8.73 3.63
C ALA A 159 3.80 -10.21 3.65
N MET A 160 4.06 -10.83 2.49
CA MET A 160 4.54 -12.21 2.40
C MET A 160 6.00 -12.36 2.84
N ILE A 161 6.89 -11.45 2.46
CA ILE A 161 8.32 -11.54 2.75
C ILE A 161 8.70 -10.96 4.12
N ASP A 162 7.80 -10.19 4.76
CA ASP A 162 8.07 -9.52 6.03
C ASP A 162 8.14 -10.53 7.19
N ASN A 163 9.23 -10.45 7.97
CA ASN A 163 9.38 -11.22 9.19
C ASN A 163 8.54 -10.61 10.30
N ARG A 164 7.54 -11.34 10.78
CA ARG A 164 6.70 -10.93 11.90
C ARG A 164 7.10 -11.72 13.16
N PRO A 165 6.88 -11.19 14.37
CA PRO A 165 7.29 -11.85 15.61
C PRO A 165 6.80 -13.30 15.79
N TYR A 166 5.79 -13.70 15.02
CA TYR A 166 5.14 -15.02 15.09
C TYR A 166 5.21 -15.81 13.78
N ARG A 167 5.86 -15.26 12.73
CA ARG A 167 5.98 -15.92 11.41
C ARG A 167 7.22 -15.42 10.68
N ASN A 168 8.06 -16.32 10.24
CA ASN A 168 9.11 -16.00 9.27
C ASN A 168 8.48 -15.62 7.93
N GLY A 169 9.02 -14.60 7.28
CA GLY A 169 8.64 -14.24 5.92
C GLY A 169 8.94 -15.39 4.95
N LEU A 170 8.21 -15.40 3.85
CA LEU A 170 8.48 -16.33 2.74
C LEU A 170 9.76 -15.91 2.02
N SER A 171 10.39 -16.86 1.33
CA SER A 171 11.47 -16.51 0.40
C SER A 171 10.91 -15.66 -0.75
N LYS A 172 11.77 -14.88 -1.38
CA LYS A 172 11.46 -14.08 -2.56
C LYS A 172 10.82 -14.94 -3.66
N GLU A 173 11.36 -16.11 -3.92
CA GLU A 173 10.88 -17.05 -4.93
C GLU A 173 9.49 -17.57 -4.60
N THR A 174 9.25 -17.93 -3.35
CA THR A 174 7.92 -18.40 -2.90
C THR A 174 6.88 -17.28 -3.00
N ALA A 175 7.22 -16.06 -2.62
CA ALA A 175 6.30 -14.92 -2.73
C ALA A 175 5.96 -14.60 -4.20
N ILE A 176 6.92 -14.69 -5.11
CA ILE A 176 6.70 -14.58 -6.56
C ILE A 176 5.72 -15.65 -7.05
N GLN A 177 5.92 -16.93 -6.65
CA GLN A 177 5.01 -18.00 -7.03
C GLN A 177 3.58 -17.78 -6.52
N GLU A 178 3.41 -17.28 -5.30
CA GLU A 178 2.08 -16.97 -4.75
C GLU A 178 1.40 -15.83 -5.52
N LEU A 179 2.12 -14.78 -5.90
CA LEU A 179 1.57 -13.73 -6.77
C LEU A 179 1.13 -14.28 -8.13
N GLN A 180 1.96 -15.13 -8.76
CA GLN A 180 1.65 -15.73 -10.05
C GLN A 180 0.41 -16.66 -9.99
N LYS A 181 0.25 -17.42 -8.91
CA LYS A 181 -0.96 -18.26 -8.67
C LYS A 181 -2.23 -17.43 -8.53
N GLY A 182 -2.12 -16.23 -7.97
CA GLY A 182 -3.25 -15.31 -7.79
C GLY A 182 -3.58 -14.46 -9.03
N ALA A 183 -2.75 -14.50 -10.08
CA ALA A 183 -2.94 -13.69 -11.28
C ALA A 183 -4.26 -14.06 -12.00
N GLY A 184 -5.03 -13.06 -12.41
CA GLY A 184 -6.34 -13.20 -13.04
C GLY A 184 -7.51 -13.49 -12.09
N LYS A 185 -7.21 -13.62 -10.77
CA LYS A 185 -8.22 -13.79 -9.73
C LYS A 185 -8.12 -12.72 -8.65
N ILE A 186 -6.96 -12.62 -8.05
CA ILE A 186 -6.67 -11.62 -7.00
C ILE A 186 -5.98 -10.42 -7.61
N TYR A 187 -5.06 -10.64 -8.54
CA TYR A 187 -4.16 -9.66 -9.10
C TYR A 187 -4.28 -9.52 -10.60
N GLU A 188 -4.04 -8.32 -11.11
CA GLU A 188 -3.95 -8.05 -12.55
C GLU A 188 -2.72 -8.77 -13.17
N PRO A 189 -2.91 -9.64 -14.20
CA PRO A 189 -1.84 -10.51 -14.69
C PRO A 189 -0.62 -9.80 -15.25
N HIS A 190 -0.80 -8.71 -16.03
CA HIS A 190 0.31 -7.98 -16.63
C HIS A 190 1.14 -7.22 -15.58
N LEU A 191 0.47 -6.68 -14.55
CA LEU A 191 1.16 -6.03 -13.44
C LEU A 191 1.94 -7.05 -12.59
N VAL A 192 1.37 -8.24 -12.35
CA VAL A 192 2.10 -9.35 -11.68
C VAL A 192 3.36 -9.70 -12.46
N HIS A 193 3.25 -9.88 -13.78
CA HIS A 193 4.40 -10.21 -14.61
C HIS A 193 5.50 -9.14 -14.50
N SER A 194 5.13 -7.86 -14.67
CA SER A 194 6.07 -6.74 -14.59
C SER A 194 6.73 -6.61 -13.23
N PHE A 195 5.94 -6.78 -12.15
CA PHE A 195 6.44 -6.73 -10.77
C PHE A 195 7.39 -7.89 -10.47
N CYS A 196 7.02 -9.12 -10.85
CA CYS A 196 7.87 -10.31 -10.66
C CYS A 196 9.19 -10.17 -11.41
N GLN A 197 9.19 -9.67 -12.65
CA GLN A 197 10.43 -9.37 -13.38
C GLN A 197 11.29 -8.32 -12.64
N MET A 198 10.66 -7.26 -12.13
CA MET A 198 11.35 -6.24 -11.36
C MET A 198 12.05 -6.85 -10.13
N ILE A 199 11.32 -7.66 -9.38
CA ILE A 199 11.87 -8.30 -8.16
C ILE A 199 12.96 -9.31 -8.51
N THR A 200 12.82 -10.11 -9.56
CA THR A 200 13.83 -11.11 -9.96
C THR A 200 15.16 -10.47 -10.36
N ASN A 201 15.13 -9.29 -10.97
CA ASN A 201 16.32 -8.57 -11.45
C ASN A 201 16.93 -7.62 -10.38
N ARG A 202 16.50 -7.71 -9.14
CA ARG A 202 17.08 -7.07 -7.97
C ARG A 202 18.17 -7.94 -7.32
#